data_92e41a78d7651055bd57889c81930165
#
_entry.id   92e41a78d7651055bd57889c81930165
#
_cell.length_a   1.000
_cell.length_b   1.000
_cell.length_c   1.000
_cell.angle_alpha   90.00
_cell.angle_beta   90.00
_cell.angle_gamma   90.00
#
_symmetry.space_group_name_H-M   'P 1'
#
loop_
_entity.id
_entity.type
_entity.pdbx_description
1 polymer ?
#
loop_
_entity_poly.entity_id
_entity_poly.type
_entity_poly.pdbx_seq_one_letter_code
_entity_poly.pdbx_strand_id
1 'polypeptide(L)'
;MAIMTRQDSNTTTLRDIPGARTARVVCHSIRRRLLTLLAVSKVVGTGWLFWPARPNLAGFDPGSMAQLETAMWRDYYGQRWLSLIGHACRVSHQQYGFSRWDSLRLAWHAARAARAFQRDTNDPSALSALVAYYQVVAKAAPGEFDAWKAADLEVKWWRQRRESAPAGEWSQSIAALLALTYGCSAEGALPAARARVEAMVYRDARRQTALTDDEWREVSRQLFTGYVVLRQTVERTQRMEPSLRH
;
A
#
# COMPACT_ATOMS: atom_id res chain seq x y z
N MET A 1 16.75 63.93 70.04
CA MET A 1 15.28 64.01 69.89
C MET A 1 14.81 62.89 69.02
N ALA A 2 14.34 61.81 69.62
CA ALA A 2 14.01 60.54 68.94
C ALA A 2 12.51 60.49 68.69
N ILE A 3 12.07 60.18 67.51
CA ILE A 3 10.72 59.76 67.25
C ILE A 3 10.74 58.35 66.66
N MET A 4 10.22 57.47 67.49
CA MET A 4 10.00 56.03 67.19
C MET A 4 8.71 55.91 66.34
N THR A 5 8.77 55.38 65.14
CA THR A 5 7.57 55.02 64.38
C THR A 5 7.45 53.50 64.38
N ARG A 6 6.38 53.04 64.99
CA ARG A 6 6.00 51.62 65.13
C ARG A 6 5.43 51.13 63.82
N GLN A 7 6.02 50.07 63.27
CA GLN A 7 5.54 49.41 62.04
C GLN A 7 4.73 48.19 62.44
N ASP A 8 3.39 48.29 62.34
CA ASP A 8 2.47 47.17 62.53
C ASP A 8 2.53 46.23 61.31
N SER A 9 3.08 45.08 61.51
CA SER A 9 3.12 43.97 60.53
C SER A 9 1.75 43.26 60.53
N ASN A 10 0.90 43.60 59.58
CA ASN A 10 -0.34 42.89 59.30
C ASN A 10 -0.03 41.72 58.39
N THR A 11 0.30 40.56 58.95
CA THR A 11 0.39 39.26 58.27
C THR A 11 -1.02 38.73 58.06
N THR A 12 -1.63 39.12 56.94
CA THR A 12 -2.89 38.52 56.50
C THR A 12 -2.57 37.09 55.98
N THR A 13 -2.87 36.14 56.82
CA THR A 13 -2.82 34.69 56.43
C THR A 13 -3.89 34.44 55.36
N LEU A 14 -3.44 34.24 54.14
CA LEU A 14 -4.24 33.71 53.00
C LEU A 14 -4.60 32.25 53.30
N ARG A 15 -5.45 32.02 54.28
CA ARG A 15 -6.12 30.75 54.53
C ARG A 15 -7.61 30.90 54.30
N ASP A 16 -8.12 30.01 53.44
CA ASP A 16 -9.54 29.75 53.16
C ASP A 16 -10.25 30.67 52.18
N ILE A 17 -9.87 30.52 50.89
CA ILE A 17 -10.78 30.78 49.79
C ILE A 17 -11.52 29.45 49.48
N PRO A 18 -12.84 29.31 49.76
CA PRO A 18 -13.59 28.06 49.61
C PRO A 18 -13.64 27.54 48.15
N GLY A 19 -13.25 28.33 47.16
CA GLY A 19 -13.25 27.93 45.74
C GLY A 19 -11.98 27.19 45.25
N ALA A 20 -10.88 27.24 46.00
CA ALA A 20 -9.60 26.69 45.53
C ALA A 20 -9.54 25.14 45.56
N ARG A 21 -10.30 24.50 46.47
CA ARG A 21 -10.38 23.05 46.55
C ARG A 21 -11.27 22.42 45.45
N THR A 22 -12.39 23.06 45.14
CA THR A 22 -13.28 22.60 44.06
C THR A 22 -12.65 22.78 42.68
N ALA A 23 -11.91 23.84 42.43
CA ALA A 23 -11.20 24.06 41.16
C ALA A 23 -10.11 22.98 40.90
N ARG A 24 -9.36 22.55 41.92
CA ARG A 24 -8.34 21.48 41.79
C ARG A 24 -8.96 20.13 41.50
N VAL A 25 -10.07 19.78 42.15
CA VAL A 25 -10.77 18.50 41.95
C VAL A 25 -11.35 18.41 40.52
N VAL A 26 -11.96 19.54 40.06
CA VAL A 26 -12.50 19.60 38.69
C VAL A 26 -11.39 19.51 37.65
N CYS A 27 -10.29 20.21 37.83
CA CYS A 27 -9.15 20.17 36.91
C CYS A 27 -8.50 18.75 36.86
N HIS A 28 -8.41 18.04 37.99
CA HIS A 28 -7.91 16.67 38.05
C HIS A 28 -8.84 15.66 37.37
N SER A 29 -10.17 15.85 37.49
CA SER A 29 -11.14 14.98 36.82
C SER A 29 -11.15 15.17 35.31
N ILE A 30 -11.02 16.41 34.82
CA ILE A 30 -10.92 16.73 33.39
C ILE A 30 -9.62 16.15 32.81
N ARG A 31 -8.51 16.34 33.48
CA ARG A 31 -7.21 15.78 33.04
C ARG A 31 -7.22 14.24 32.98
N ARG A 32 -7.83 13.57 33.97
CA ARG A 32 -8.01 12.09 33.94
C ARG A 32 -8.88 11.66 32.78
N ARG A 33 -10.01 12.33 32.53
CA ARG A 33 -10.91 12.02 31.37
C ARG A 33 -10.20 12.22 30.04
N LEU A 34 -9.44 13.29 29.87
CA LEU A 34 -8.63 13.53 28.66
C LEU A 34 -7.56 12.45 28.46
N LEU A 35 -6.85 12.05 29.50
CA LEU A 35 -5.87 10.98 29.43
C LEU A 35 -6.50 9.62 29.12
N THR A 36 -7.67 9.34 29.69
CA THR A 36 -8.42 8.12 29.37
C THR A 36 -8.91 8.13 27.92
N LEU A 37 -9.45 9.24 27.42
CA LEU A 37 -9.85 9.39 26.04
C LEU A 37 -8.69 9.24 25.06
N LEU A 38 -7.52 9.80 25.38
CA LEU A 38 -6.31 9.65 24.60
C LEU A 38 -5.79 8.19 24.62
N ALA A 39 -5.86 7.52 25.76
CA ALA A 39 -5.47 6.11 25.88
C ALA A 39 -6.42 5.21 25.09
N VAL A 40 -7.73 5.39 25.23
CA VAL A 40 -8.75 4.66 24.46
C VAL A 40 -8.59 4.92 22.96
N SER A 41 -8.41 6.18 22.56
CA SER A 41 -8.16 6.55 21.16
C SER A 41 -6.92 5.88 20.59
N LYS A 42 -5.82 5.79 21.37
CA LYS A 42 -4.61 5.06 20.95
C LYS A 42 -4.87 3.56 20.81
N VAL A 43 -5.54 2.94 21.76
CA VAL A 43 -5.85 1.49 21.72
C VAL A 43 -6.78 1.15 20.55
N VAL A 44 -7.84 1.93 20.35
CA VAL A 44 -8.78 1.76 19.24
C VAL A 44 -8.09 2.03 17.91
N GLY A 45 -7.29 3.09 17.81
CA GLY A 45 -6.53 3.43 16.60
C GLY A 45 -5.49 2.35 16.26
N THR A 46 -4.79 1.83 17.26
CA THR A 46 -3.83 0.73 17.07
C THR A 46 -4.55 -0.56 16.67
N GLY A 47 -5.63 -0.92 17.35
CA GLY A 47 -6.44 -2.09 17.00
C GLY A 47 -6.99 -2.01 15.58
N TRP A 48 -7.49 -0.83 15.15
CA TRP A 48 -8.00 -0.62 13.80
C TRP A 48 -6.90 -0.72 12.72
N LEU A 49 -5.68 -0.27 13.02
CA LEU A 49 -4.54 -0.32 12.11
C LEU A 49 -4.02 -1.75 11.91
N PHE A 50 -4.00 -2.54 13.00
CA PHE A 50 -3.49 -3.90 13.04
C PHE A 50 -4.59 -4.97 13.09
N TRP A 51 -5.84 -4.60 12.81
CA TRP A 51 -6.95 -5.56 12.80
C TRP A 51 -6.54 -6.80 12.01
N PRO A 52 -6.72 -8.02 12.56
CA PRO A 52 -6.28 -9.25 11.92
C PRO A 52 -6.91 -9.36 10.54
N ALA A 53 -6.08 -9.32 9.53
CA ALA A 53 -6.44 -9.49 8.14
C ALA A 53 -6.15 -10.93 7.73
N ARG A 54 -6.96 -11.47 6.81
CA ARG A 54 -6.69 -12.75 6.15
C ARG A 54 -6.39 -12.44 4.69
N PRO A 55 -5.16 -12.01 4.38
CA PRO A 55 -4.82 -11.62 3.03
C PRO A 55 -4.87 -12.82 2.10
N ASN A 56 -5.44 -12.62 0.91
CA ASN A 56 -5.58 -13.62 -0.12
C ASN A 56 -5.45 -12.98 -1.50
N LEU A 57 -4.39 -13.29 -2.21
CA LEU A 57 -4.13 -12.75 -3.55
C LEU A 57 -5.17 -13.23 -4.57
N ALA A 58 -5.77 -14.39 -4.38
CA ALA A 58 -6.79 -14.92 -5.28
C ALA A 58 -8.17 -14.25 -5.10
N GLY A 59 -8.37 -13.43 -4.08
CA GLY A 59 -9.69 -12.87 -3.71
C GLY A 59 -10.12 -11.61 -4.48
N PHE A 60 -9.34 -11.11 -5.43
CA PHE A 60 -9.59 -9.83 -6.10
C PHE A 60 -10.77 -9.85 -7.07
N ASP A 61 -11.42 -8.70 -7.23
CA ASP A 61 -12.40 -8.46 -8.30
C ASP A 61 -11.70 -7.83 -9.53
N PRO A 62 -11.79 -8.47 -10.73
CA PRO A 62 -11.12 -7.99 -11.94
C PRO A 62 -11.48 -6.57 -12.34
N GLY A 63 -12.74 -6.16 -12.18
CA GLY A 63 -13.22 -4.83 -12.53
C GLY A 63 -12.62 -3.76 -11.61
N SER A 64 -12.69 -3.97 -10.31
CA SER A 64 -12.10 -3.08 -9.31
C SER A 64 -10.58 -2.99 -9.44
N MET A 65 -9.90 -4.12 -9.74
CA MET A 65 -8.46 -4.14 -9.96
C MET A 65 -8.07 -3.29 -11.18
N ALA A 66 -8.75 -3.46 -12.31
CA ALA A 66 -8.48 -2.69 -13.51
C ALA A 66 -8.68 -1.18 -13.28
N GLN A 67 -9.76 -0.79 -12.59
CA GLN A 67 -10.05 0.59 -12.26
C GLN A 67 -8.98 1.20 -11.34
N LEU A 68 -8.62 0.50 -10.26
CA LEU A 68 -7.61 0.95 -9.30
C LEU A 68 -6.23 1.05 -9.95
N GLU A 69 -5.83 0.06 -10.75
CA GLU A 69 -4.54 0.10 -11.45
C GLU A 69 -4.51 1.23 -12.50
N THR A 70 -5.58 1.44 -13.26
CA THR A 70 -5.69 2.57 -14.18
C THR A 70 -5.56 3.90 -13.43
N ALA A 71 -6.22 4.04 -12.28
CA ALA A 71 -6.10 5.23 -11.45
C ALA A 71 -4.67 5.43 -10.93
N MET A 72 -3.99 4.35 -10.53
CA MET A 72 -2.58 4.38 -10.14
C MET A 72 -1.67 4.84 -11.29
N TRP A 73 -1.90 4.37 -12.51
CA TRP A 73 -1.14 4.83 -13.68
C TRP A 73 -1.40 6.30 -13.98
N ARG A 74 -2.66 6.74 -13.96
CA ARG A 74 -3.01 8.17 -14.11
C ARG A 74 -2.30 9.05 -13.08
N ASP A 75 -2.24 8.60 -11.83
CA ASP A 75 -1.58 9.32 -10.75
C ASP A 75 -0.05 9.34 -10.91
N TYR A 76 0.54 8.20 -11.29
CA TYR A 76 1.97 8.08 -11.53
C TYR A 76 2.44 9.04 -12.64
N TYR A 77 1.77 9.02 -13.79
CA TYR A 77 2.11 9.89 -14.91
C TYR A 77 1.73 11.35 -14.67
N GLY A 78 0.70 11.60 -13.87
CA GLY A 78 0.32 12.94 -13.41
C GLY A 78 1.10 13.44 -12.21
N GLN A 79 2.08 12.68 -11.70
CA GLN A 79 2.91 12.98 -10.53
C GLN A 79 2.09 13.24 -9.26
N ARG A 80 0.91 12.65 -9.13
CA ARG A 80 0.02 12.79 -7.97
C ARG A 80 0.33 11.73 -6.90
N TRP A 81 1.47 11.87 -6.25
CA TRP A 81 2.06 10.84 -5.38
C TRP A 81 1.19 10.43 -4.20
N LEU A 82 0.50 11.37 -3.54
CA LEU A 82 -0.39 11.05 -2.42
C LEU A 82 -1.60 10.23 -2.87
N SER A 83 -2.19 10.56 -4.01
CA SER A 83 -3.28 9.80 -4.61
C SER A 83 -2.83 8.41 -5.03
N LEU A 84 -1.65 8.29 -5.65
CA LEU A 84 -1.03 7.02 -6.01
C LEU A 84 -0.87 6.09 -4.80
N ILE A 85 -0.31 6.61 -3.70
CA ILE A 85 -0.18 5.85 -2.44
C ILE A 85 -1.56 5.42 -1.93
N GLY A 86 -2.55 6.32 -1.96
CA GLY A 86 -3.92 6.03 -1.56
C GLY A 86 -4.55 4.90 -2.39
N HIS A 87 -4.37 4.90 -3.71
CA HIS A 87 -4.85 3.83 -4.58
C HIS A 87 -4.10 2.51 -4.35
N ALA A 88 -2.78 2.54 -4.18
CA ALA A 88 -1.98 1.36 -3.83
C ALA A 88 -2.43 0.72 -2.50
N CYS A 89 -2.72 1.53 -1.49
CA CYS A 89 -3.29 1.05 -0.22
C CYS A 89 -4.68 0.44 -0.42
N ARG A 90 -5.53 1.01 -1.29
CA ARG A 90 -6.85 0.43 -1.61
C ARG A 90 -6.73 -0.92 -2.29
N VAL A 91 -5.85 -1.08 -3.28
CA VAL A 91 -5.58 -2.38 -3.91
C VAL A 91 -5.22 -3.40 -2.84
N SER A 92 -4.22 -3.12 -2.02
CA SER A 92 -3.74 -4.07 -1.02
C SER A 92 -4.82 -4.40 0.03
N HIS A 93 -5.55 -3.39 0.52
CA HIS A 93 -6.54 -3.58 1.57
C HIS A 93 -7.86 -4.17 1.05
N GLN A 94 -8.43 -3.61 -0.02
CA GLN A 94 -9.77 -3.96 -0.47
C GLN A 94 -9.78 -5.20 -1.36
N GLN A 95 -8.74 -5.38 -2.20
CA GLN A 95 -8.71 -6.50 -3.15
C GLN A 95 -8.00 -7.72 -2.59
N TYR A 96 -6.95 -7.51 -1.79
CA TYR A 96 -6.17 -8.62 -1.24
C TYR A 96 -6.34 -8.84 0.26
N GLY A 97 -7.10 -7.99 0.96
CA GLY A 97 -7.43 -8.17 2.37
C GLY A 97 -6.27 -7.96 3.34
N PHE A 98 -5.22 -7.25 2.94
CA PHE A 98 -4.13 -6.87 3.86
C PHE A 98 -4.63 -5.92 4.95
N SER A 99 -3.99 -5.98 6.13
CA SER A 99 -4.19 -4.96 7.17
C SER A 99 -3.85 -3.56 6.62
N ARG A 100 -4.40 -2.50 7.24
CA ARG A 100 -4.06 -1.12 6.82
C ARG A 100 -2.57 -0.83 6.97
N TRP A 101 -1.94 -1.39 8.00
CA TRP A 101 -0.51 -1.27 8.22
C TRP A 101 0.31 -1.96 7.11
N ASP A 102 -0.02 -3.20 6.77
CA ASP A 102 0.67 -3.90 5.69
C ASP A 102 0.40 -3.23 4.33
N SER A 103 -0.80 -2.70 4.09
CA SER A 103 -1.11 -1.94 2.88
C SER A 103 -0.26 -0.67 2.75
N LEU A 104 -0.04 0.05 3.85
CA LEU A 104 0.85 1.21 3.87
C LEU A 104 2.32 0.81 3.63
N ARG A 105 2.78 -0.30 4.23
CA ARG A 105 4.12 -0.83 3.99
C ARG A 105 4.32 -1.22 2.53
N LEU A 106 3.36 -1.90 1.92
CA LEU A 106 3.38 -2.25 0.50
C LEU A 106 3.50 -1.00 -0.38
N ALA A 107 2.63 -0.01 -0.18
CA ALA A 107 2.68 1.24 -0.94
C ALA A 107 4.01 1.99 -0.75
N TRP A 108 4.56 2.01 0.46
CA TRP A 108 5.84 2.63 0.78
C TRP A 108 7.02 1.94 0.07
N HIS A 109 7.10 0.60 0.15
CA HIS A 109 8.17 -0.16 -0.49
C HIS A 109 8.10 -0.04 -2.02
N ALA A 110 6.91 -0.11 -2.62
CA ALA A 110 6.71 0.10 -4.05
C ALA A 110 7.16 1.50 -4.49
N ALA A 111 6.79 2.55 -3.75
CA ALA A 111 7.20 3.92 -4.04
C ALA A 111 8.73 4.11 -3.94
N ARG A 112 9.37 3.52 -2.92
CA ARG A 112 10.82 3.53 -2.78
C ARG A 112 11.52 2.85 -3.94
N ALA A 113 11.05 1.67 -4.34
CA ALA A 113 11.61 0.91 -5.45
C ALA A 113 11.49 1.70 -6.76
N ALA A 114 10.29 2.21 -7.07
CA ALA A 114 10.06 3.01 -8.27
C ALA A 114 10.95 4.26 -8.31
N ARG A 115 11.09 4.97 -7.19
CA ARG A 115 11.95 6.16 -7.10
C ARG A 115 13.43 5.83 -7.30
N ALA A 116 13.92 4.74 -6.71
CA ALA A 116 15.30 4.29 -6.89
C ALA A 116 15.57 3.96 -8.35
N PHE A 117 14.71 3.13 -8.96
CA PHE A 117 14.81 2.74 -10.35
C PHE A 117 14.71 3.90 -11.35
N GLN A 118 13.90 4.94 -11.03
CA GLN A 118 13.83 6.14 -11.87
C GLN A 118 15.13 6.94 -11.88
N ARG A 119 15.88 6.96 -10.77
CA ARG A 119 17.17 7.65 -10.67
C ARG A 119 18.27 6.89 -11.42
N ASP A 120 18.32 5.59 -11.19
CA ASP A 120 19.28 4.68 -11.82
C ASP A 120 18.64 3.28 -11.95
N THR A 121 18.61 2.75 -13.17
CA THR A 121 18.07 1.41 -13.47
C THR A 121 18.87 0.28 -12.81
N ASN A 122 20.08 0.56 -12.37
CA ASN A 122 20.96 -0.37 -11.68
C ASN A 122 21.08 -0.11 -10.16
N ASP A 123 20.33 0.87 -9.63
CA ASP A 123 20.34 1.16 -8.19
C ASP A 123 19.89 -0.09 -7.38
N PRO A 124 20.80 -0.69 -6.58
CA PRO A 124 20.49 -1.90 -5.82
C PRO A 124 19.39 -1.67 -4.76
N SER A 125 19.15 -0.41 -4.40
CA SER A 125 18.08 -0.07 -3.47
C SER A 125 16.68 -0.31 -4.05
N ALA A 126 16.51 -0.33 -5.38
CA ALA A 126 15.27 -0.72 -6.04
C ALA A 126 14.95 -2.19 -5.76
N LEU A 127 15.91 -3.09 -5.98
CA LEU A 127 15.75 -4.51 -5.69
C LEU A 127 15.50 -4.75 -4.20
N SER A 128 16.28 -4.13 -3.31
CA SER A 128 16.11 -4.27 -1.86
C SER A 128 14.72 -3.82 -1.39
N ALA A 129 14.18 -2.73 -1.95
CA ALA A 129 12.84 -2.26 -1.63
C ALA A 129 11.77 -3.21 -2.14
N LEU A 130 11.94 -3.82 -3.32
CA LEU A 130 11.04 -4.83 -3.86
C LEU A 130 11.09 -6.14 -3.07
N VAL A 131 12.26 -6.58 -2.60
CA VAL A 131 12.35 -7.73 -1.70
C VAL A 131 11.51 -7.50 -0.45
N ALA A 132 11.64 -6.32 0.18
CA ALA A 132 10.82 -5.97 1.34
C ALA A 132 9.31 -5.87 1.01
N TYR A 133 8.95 -5.41 -0.18
CA TYR A 133 7.58 -5.45 -0.69
C TYR A 133 7.06 -6.89 -0.80
N TYR A 134 7.79 -7.76 -1.48
CA TYR A 134 7.38 -9.14 -1.71
C TYR A 134 7.40 -10.00 -0.44
N GLN A 135 8.23 -9.69 0.55
CA GLN A 135 8.12 -10.30 1.89
C GLN A 135 6.77 -10.02 2.57
N VAL A 136 6.17 -8.86 2.32
CA VAL A 136 4.80 -8.58 2.79
C VAL A 136 3.78 -9.32 1.93
N VAL A 137 3.94 -9.35 0.60
CA VAL A 137 3.08 -10.08 -0.33
C VAL A 137 3.02 -11.57 -0.01
N ALA A 138 4.14 -12.17 0.42
CA ALA A 138 4.24 -13.57 0.81
C ALA A 138 3.19 -14.01 1.85
N LYS A 139 2.71 -13.09 2.70
CA LYS A 139 1.65 -13.38 3.68
C LYS A 139 0.30 -13.79 3.04
N ALA A 140 0.10 -13.45 1.77
CA ALA A 140 -1.13 -13.69 1.02
C ALA A 140 -0.94 -14.71 -0.11
N ALA A 141 0.29 -15.13 -0.37
CA ALA A 141 0.62 -16.07 -1.44
C ALA A 141 0.13 -17.49 -1.11
N PRO A 142 -0.32 -18.26 -2.10
CA PRO A 142 -0.77 -19.63 -1.92
C PRO A 142 0.41 -20.61 -1.88
N GLY A 143 1.10 -20.74 -0.76
CA GLY A 143 2.23 -21.68 -0.63
C GLY A 143 3.58 -21.00 -0.44
N GLU A 144 4.68 -21.74 -0.71
CA GLU A 144 6.02 -21.19 -0.61
C GLU A 144 6.27 -20.11 -1.65
N PHE A 145 6.80 -18.99 -1.20
CA PHE A 145 6.98 -17.80 -2.02
C PHE A 145 8.38 -17.20 -1.84
N ASP A 146 9.14 -17.19 -2.93
CA ASP A 146 10.46 -16.58 -2.97
C ASP A 146 10.36 -15.08 -3.28
N ALA A 147 10.42 -14.26 -2.23
CA ALA A 147 10.35 -12.80 -2.34
C ALA A 147 11.51 -12.18 -3.13
N TRP A 148 12.69 -12.79 -3.08
CA TRP A 148 13.85 -12.31 -3.84
C TRP A 148 13.66 -12.55 -5.33
N LYS A 149 13.24 -13.77 -5.70
CA LYS A 149 12.95 -14.13 -7.10
C LYS A 149 11.83 -13.27 -7.68
N ALA A 150 10.79 -12.96 -6.89
CA ALA A 150 9.73 -12.07 -7.31
C ALA A 150 10.25 -10.65 -7.57
N ALA A 151 11.08 -10.12 -6.67
CA ALA A 151 11.69 -8.81 -6.81
C ALA A 151 12.63 -8.72 -8.04
N ASP A 152 13.41 -9.77 -8.30
CA ASP A 152 14.30 -9.85 -9.46
C ASP A 152 13.49 -9.86 -10.77
N LEU A 153 12.42 -10.63 -10.85
CA LEU A 153 11.50 -10.64 -12.00
C LEU A 153 10.84 -9.26 -12.23
N GLU A 154 10.48 -8.56 -11.15
CA GLU A 154 9.92 -7.20 -11.22
C GLU A 154 10.93 -6.21 -11.81
N VAL A 155 12.16 -6.17 -11.28
CA VAL A 155 13.23 -5.31 -11.80
C VAL A 155 13.57 -5.68 -13.25
N LYS A 156 13.57 -6.98 -13.57
CA LYS A 156 13.89 -7.47 -14.92
C LYS A 156 12.95 -6.87 -15.97
N TRP A 157 11.63 -6.97 -15.79
CA TRP A 157 10.70 -6.40 -16.77
C TRP A 157 10.71 -4.88 -16.78
N TRP A 158 11.01 -4.22 -15.64
CA TRP A 158 11.22 -2.76 -15.62
C TRP A 158 12.39 -2.35 -16.51
N ARG A 159 13.53 -3.08 -16.44
CA ARG A 159 14.69 -2.86 -17.32
C ARG A 159 14.35 -3.12 -18.77
N GLN A 160 13.77 -4.27 -19.08
CA GLN A 160 13.36 -4.64 -20.44
C GLN A 160 12.50 -3.54 -21.09
N ARG A 161 11.52 -3.02 -20.34
CA ARG A 161 10.70 -1.91 -20.83
C ARG A 161 11.51 -0.62 -21.02
N ARG A 162 12.40 -0.28 -20.09
CA ARG A 162 13.24 0.92 -20.18
C ARG A 162 14.20 0.86 -21.36
N GLU A 163 14.73 -0.29 -21.66
CA GLU A 163 15.65 -0.58 -22.76
C GLU A 163 14.95 -0.79 -24.09
N SER A 164 13.63 -0.67 -24.12
CA SER A 164 12.78 -0.89 -25.30
C SER A 164 12.94 -2.30 -25.90
N ALA A 165 13.18 -3.29 -25.06
CA ALA A 165 13.20 -4.69 -25.47
C ALA A 165 11.85 -5.11 -26.11
N PRO A 166 11.81 -6.19 -26.89
CA PRO A 166 10.56 -6.68 -27.51
C PRO A 166 9.46 -6.96 -26.46
N ALA A 167 8.23 -6.55 -26.74
CA ALA A 167 7.09 -6.68 -25.84
C ALA A 167 6.84 -8.12 -25.35
N GLY A 168 7.20 -9.12 -26.16
CA GLY A 168 7.15 -10.53 -25.79
C GLY A 168 8.05 -10.90 -24.61
N GLU A 169 9.20 -10.25 -24.46
CA GLU A 169 10.12 -10.50 -23.34
C GLU A 169 9.57 -9.99 -22.02
N TRP A 170 8.99 -8.78 -22.00
CA TRP A 170 8.34 -8.26 -20.77
C TRP A 170 7.16 -9.15 -20.39
N SER A 171 6.37 -9.58 -21.40
CA SER A 171 5.22 -10.47 -21.16
C SER A 171 5.65 -11.77 -20.48
N GLN A 172 6.77 -12.35 -20.90
CA GLN A 172 7.31 -13.56 -20.27
C GLN A 172 7.77 -13.30 -18.83
N SER A 173 8.50 -12.20 -18.59
CA SER A 173 8.96 -11.84 -17.24
C SER A 173 7.79 -11.54 -16.30
N ILE A 174 6.77 -10.82 -16.79
CA ILE A 174 5.54 -10.54 -16.03
C ILE A 174 4.76 -11.84 -15.79
N ALA A 175 4.65 -12.74 -16.77
CA ALA A 175 3.97 -14.03 -16.62
C ALA A 175 4.65 -14.91 -15.54
N ALA A 176 5.99 -14.95 -15.54
CA ALA A 176 6.74 -15.66 -14.51
C ALA A 176 6.52 -15.06 -13.11
N LEU A 177 6.45 -13.73 -13.01
CA LEU A 177 6.13 -13.03 -11.76
C LEU A 177 4.70 -13.32 -11.28
N LEU A 178 3.71 -13.26 -12.18
CA LEU A 178 2.33 -13.60 -11.85
C LEU A 178 2.19 -15.07 -11.44
N ALA A 179 2.87 -15.98 -12.12
CA ALA A 179 2.89 -17.39 -11.77
C ALA A 179 3.39 -17.61 -10.34
N LEU A 180 4.53 -17.01 -10.00
CA LEU A 180 5.11 -17.09 -8.66
C LEU A 180 4.17 -16.45 -7.61
N THR A 181 3.58 -15.30 -7.93
CA THR A 181 2.76 -14.53 -6.98
C THR A 181 1.41 -15.20 -6.70
N TYR A 182 0.79 -15.76 -7.72
CA TYR A 182 -0.56 -16.34 -7.63
C TYR A 182 -0.60 -17.86 -7.56
N GLY A 183 0.55 -18.53 -7.57
CA GLY A 183 0.65 -19.98 -7.49
C GLY A 183 0.07 -20.70 -8.71
N CYS A 184 0.23 -20.13 -9.91
CA CYS A 184 -0.23 -20.75 -11.16
C CYS A 184 0.95 -21.00 -12.11
N SER A 185 0.72 -21.62 -13.29
CA SER A 185 1.77 -21.79 -14.28
C SER A 185 2.07 -20.47 -15.02
N ALA A 186 3.33 -20.26 -15.41
CA ALA A 186 3.72 -19.09 -16.21
C ALA A 186 3.02 -19.08 -17.59
N GLU A 187 2.82 -20.27 -18.16
CA GLU A 187 2.09 -20.44 -19.41
C GLU A 187 0.62 -20.01 -19.27
N GLY A 188 -0.04 -20.40 -18.16
CA GLY A 188 -1.41 -19.98 -17.85
C GLY A 188 -1.53 -18.50 -17.56
N ALA A 189 -0.50 -17.86 -16.98
CA ALA A 189 -0.48 -16.42 -16.70
C ALA A 189 -0.11 -15.57 -17.91
N LEU A 190 0.49 -16.13 -18.95
CA LEU A 190 1.00 -15.39 -20.11
C LEU A 190 -0.05 -14.53 -20.83
N PRO A 191 -1.30 -15.00 -21.06
CA PRO A 191 -2.31 -14.16 -21.68
C PRO A 191 -2.66 -12.91 -20.84
N ALA A 192 -2.69 -13.04 -19.51
CA ALA A 192 -2.90 -11.90 -18.60
C ALA A 192 -1.73 -10.92 -18.65
N ALA A 193 -0.49 -11.42 -18.67
CA ALA A 193 0.71 -10.60 -18.82
C ALA A 193 0.73 -9.85 -20.17
N ARG A 194 0.33 -10.50 -21.26
CA ARG A 194 0.23 -9.86 -22.57
C ARG A 194 -0.77 -8.72 -22.59
N ALA A 195 -1.98 -8.91 -22.07
CA ALA A 195 -2.98 -7.85 -21.97
C ALA A 195 -2.47 -6.63 -21.18
N ARG A 196 -1.73 -6.88 -20.08
CA ARG A 196 -1.09 -5.81 -19.31
C ARG A 196 -0.01 -5.08 -20.13
N VAL A 197 0.83 -5.81 -20.86
CA VAL A 197 1.87 -5.23 -21.72
C VAL A 197 1.24 -4.43 -22.86
N GLU A 198 0.17 -4.91 -23.47
CA GLU A 198 -0.59 -4.17 -24.50
C GLU A 198 -1.10 -2.84 -23.98
N ALA A 199 -1.65 -2.81 -22.76
CA ALA A 199 -2.05 -1.57 -22.10
C ALA A 199 -0.88 -0.60 -21.88
N MET A 200 0.30 -1.11 -21.50
CA MET A 200 1.52 -0.30 -21.36
C MET A 200 1.98 0.26 -22.71
N VAL A 201 2.04 -0.58 -23.74
CA VAL A 201 2.43 -0.17 -25.11
C VAL A 201 1.47 0.87 -25.67
N TYR A 202 0.15 0.64 -25.49
CA TYR A 202 -0.88 1.60 -25.90
C TYR A 202 -0.68 2.97 -25.26
N ARG A 203 -0.39 2.99 -23.96
CA ARG A 203 -0.09 4.22 -23.23
C ARG A 203 1.22 4.86 -23.67
N ASP A 204 2.29 4.06 -23.85
CA ASP A 204 3.61 4.57 -24.19
C ASP A 204 3.69 5.15 -25.60
N ALA A 205 2.93 4.61 -26.52
CA ALA A 205 2.78 5.18 -27.88
C ALA A 205 2.19 6.62 -27.87
N ARG A 206 1.51 7.00 -26.78
CA ARG A 206 0.87 8.32 -26.58
C ARG A 206 1.55 9.19 -25.52
N ARG A 207 2.78 8.86 -25.15
CA ARG A 207 3.51 9.51 -24.04
C ARG A 207 3.78 11.01 -24.20
N GLN A 208 3.71 11.51 -25.45
CA GLN A 208 3.99 12.93 -25.76
C GLN A 208 2.80 13.84 -25.45
N THR A 209 1.62 13.28 -25.28
CA THR A 209 0.38 14.00 -24.94
C THR A 209 -0.23 13.42 -23.66
N ALA A 210 -0.99 14.23 -22.94
CA ALA A 210 -1.83 13.71 -21.86
C ALA A 210 -2.94 12.85 -22.50
N LEU A 211 -3.14 11.63 -22.00
CA LEU A 211 -4.23 10.78 -22.46
C LEU A 211 -5.58 11.39 -22.11
N THR A 212 -6.51 11.32 -23.06
CA THR A 212 -7.92 11.65 -22.84
C THR A 212 -8.59 10.62 -21.94
N ASP A 213 -9.79 10.94 -21.45
CA ASP A 213 -10.56 9.99 -20.64
C ASP A 213 -10.97 8.73 -21.43
N ASP A 214 -11.18 8.85 -22.75
CA ASP A 214 -11.47 7.71 -23.62
C ASP A 214 -10.26 6.77 -23.75
N GLU A 215 -9.08 7.33 -23.92
CA GLU A 215 -7.84 6.55 -23.98
C GLU A 215 -7.54 5.86 -22.63
N TRP A 216 -7.83 6.51 -21.52
CA TRP A 216 -7.73 5.86 -20.21
C TRP A 216 -8.78 4.76 -20.01
N ARG A 217 -9.98 4.89 -20.59
CA ARG A 217 -10.97 3.81 -20.60
C ARG A 217 -10.48 2.61 -21.42
N GLU A 218 -9.78 2.85 -22.53
CA GLU A 218 -9.17 1.76 -23.30
C GLU A 218 -8.07 1.04 -22.51
N VAL A 219 -7.18 1.77 -21.82
CA VAL A 219 -6.20 1.17 -20.90
C VAL A 219 -6.90 0.32 -19.85
N SER A 220 -7.95 0.83 -19.22
CA SER A 220 -8.73 0.11 -18.21
C SER A 220 -9.37 -1.17 -18.77
N ARG A 221 -9.88 -1.13 -19.99
CA ARG A 221 -10.48 -2.28 -20.68
C ARG A 221 -9.44 -3.40 -20.91
N GLN A 222 -8.24 -3.05 -21.36
CA GLN A 222 -7.15 -4.00 -21.57
C GLN A 222 -6.70 -4.63 -20.25
N LEU A 223 -6.52 -3.82 -19.21
CA LEU A 223 -6.22 -4.31 -17.86
C LEU A 223 -7.33 -5.23 -17.32
N PHE A 224 -8.60 -4.88 -17.52
CA PHE A 224 -9.73 -5.72 -17.14
C PHE A 224 -9.66 -7.09 -17.80
N THR A 225 -9.40 -7.14 -19.10
CA THR A 225 -9.22 -8.41 -19.83
C THR A 225 -8.11 -9.25 -19.19
N GLY A 226 -6.96 -8.62 -18.88
CA GLY A 226 -5.86 -9.30 -18.20
C GLY A 226 -6.25 -9.86 -16.84
N TYR A 227 -6.95 -9.08 -16.03
CA TYR A 227 -7.39 -9.52 -14.69
C TYR A 227 -8.45 -10.62 -14.73
N VAL A 228 -9.37 -10.59 -15.69
CA VAL A 228 -10.34 -11.69 -15.89
C VAL A 228 -9.62 -13.00 -16.20
N VAL A 229 -8.69 -12.98 -17.13
CA VAL A 229 -7.90 -14.16 -17.50
C VAL A 229 -7.05 -14.66 -16.32
N LEU A 230 -6.40 -13.76 -15.60
CA LEU A 230 -5.62 -14.12 -14.41
C LEU A 230 -6.51 -14.78 -13.36
N ARG A 231 -7.67 -14.21 -13.04
CA ARG A 231 -8.62 -14.77 -12.08
C ARG A 231 -9.05 -16.18 -12.46
N GLN A 232 -9.44 -16.39 -13.73
CA GLN A 232 -9.82 -17.70 -14.24
C GLN A 232 -8.69 -18.73 -14.16
N THR A 233 -7.46 -18.29 -14.39
CA THR A 233 -6.27 -19.17 -14.31
C THR A 233 -6.02 -19.60 -12.87
N VAL A 234 -6.05 -18.66 -11.92
CA VAL A 234 -5.88 -18.93 -10.49
C VAL A 234 -6.97 -19.88 -9.97
N GLU A 235 -8.22 -19.63 -10.32
CA GLU A 235 -9.35 -20.50 -9.91
C GLU A 235 -9.25 -21.91 -10.48
N ARG A 236 -8.76 -22.07 -11.71
CA ARG A 236 -8.50 -23.41 -12.30
C ARG A 236 -7.41 -24.15 -11.54
N THR A 237 -6.30 -23.48 -11.25
CA THR A 237 -5.20 -24.07 -10.50
C THR A 237 -5.66 -24.54 -9.11
N GLN A 238 -6.40 -23.70 -8.38
CA GLN A 238 -6.91 -24.04 -7.06
C GLN A 238 -7.90 -25.21 -7.06
N ARG A 239 -8.66 -25.42 -8.14
CA ARG A 239 -9.54 -26.59 -8.29
C ARG A 239 -8.80 -27.88 -8.61
N MET A 240 -7.64 -27.80 -9.24
CA MET A 240 -6.83 -28.97 -9.61
C MET A 240 -5.96 -29.49 -8.46
N GLU A 241 -5.49 -28.60 -7.57
CA GLU A 241 -4.63 -28.99 -6.44
C GLU A 241 -5.25 -30.00 -5.44
N PRO A 242 -6.56 -29.96 -5.09
CA PRO A 242 -7.14 -30.96 -4.20
C PRO A 242 -7.08 -32.38 -4.77
N SER A 243 -7.09 -32.52 -6.12
CA SER A 243 -7.06 -33.81 -6.80
C SER A 243 -5.69 -34.47 -6.80
N LEU A 244 -4.63 -33.73 -6.46
CA LEU A 244 -3.25 -34.22 -6.44
C LEU A 244 -2.76 -34.61 -5.03
N ARG A 245 -3.58 -34.33 -3.98
CA ARG A 245 -3.25 -34.63 -2.57
C ARG A 245 -3.91 -35.91 -2.05
N HIS A 246 -4.56 -36.67 -2.91
CA HIS A 246 -5.11 -38.01 -2.70
C HIS A 246 -4.40 -39.03 -3.57
#